data_6bf9a4532ad2ea672f04e8300372fe21
#
_entry.id   6bf9a4532ad2ea672f04e8300372fe21
#
_cell.length_a   1.000
_cell.length_b   1.000
_cell.length_c   1.000
_cell.angle_alpha   90.00
_cell.angle_beta   90.00
_cell.angle_gamma   90.00
#
_symmetry.space_group_name_H-M   'P 1'
#
loop_
_entity.id
_entity.type
_entity.pdbx_description
1 polymer ?
#
loop_
_entity_poly.entity_id
_entity_poly.type
_entity_poly.pdbx_seq_one_letter_code
_entity_poly.pdbx_strand_id
1 'polypeptide(L)'
;MENVKIYEITYGLLFMRVTFIGIDGLDYDIVEALELRSLQQEVCGKLSIPRECYREIGKGVYSPWTPLCWMSIVTGQVPPEELRQAKKKVYTNEGVDWIRRHFGKYLGFMRGKRKVLMKYGVELSKYKMVETPFIRDMNTIFDLTEKSIDFNIPSYSEGYTLRPFGTEAEGIEHLELFDREDKLVKLFIRSLLNRNADYDLFMAYMRAIDHYGHQKYGTRDLFNRYKLMDLFIHEIKQRVDGLLIICSDHGFQKLEGTKTGGRHSDHAFYSLSQKMDMEMDSLLDLYPLVKKTLKL
;
A
#
# COMPACT_ATOMS: atom_id res chain seq x y z
N MET A 1 -7.37 -65.78 6.20
CA MET A 1 -6.48 -64.78 5.58
C MET A 1 -7.37 -63.63 5.14
N GLU A 2 -7.49 -62.64 6.01
CA GLU A 2 -8.30 -61.46 5.76
C GLU A 2 -7.46 -60.42 4.98
N ASN A 3 -7.99 -59.99 3.84
CA ASN A 3 -7.42 -58.93 3.02
C ASN A 3 -7.61 -57.56 3.73
N VAL A 4 -6.54 -57.06 4.33
CA VAL A 4 -6.48 -55.67 4.78
C VAL A 4 -6.37 -54.76 3.53
N LYS A 5 -7.48 -54.13 3.15
CA LYS A 5 -7.45 -53.04 2.17
C LYS A 5 -6.76 -51.83 2.82
N ILE A 6 -5.51 -51.56 2.42
CA ILE A 6 -4.84 -50.32 2.70
C ILE A 6 -5.54 -49.25 1.87
N TYR A 7 -6.33 -48.39 2.55
CA TYR A 7 -6.84 -47.18 1.94
C TYR A 7 -5.64 -46.23 1.82
N GLU A 8 -5.12 -46.07 0.61
CA GLU A 8 -4.27 -44.90 0.29
C GLU A 8 -5.11 -43.66 0.54
N ILE A 9 -4.80 -42.98 1.64
CA ILE A 9 -5.28 -41.63 1.88
C ILE A 9 -4.48 -40.75 0.89
N THR A 10 -5.05 -40.57 -0.28
CA THR A 10 -4.61 -39.49 -1.19
C THR A 10 -4.91 -38.20 -0.44
N TYR A 11 -3.87 -37.60 0.17
CA TYR A 11 -3.93 -36.22 0.62
C TYR A 11 -4.16 -35.39 -0.63
N GLY A 12 -5.42 -35.16 -0.97
CA GLY A 12 -5.79 -34.15 -1.95
C GLY A 12 -5.12 -32.87 -1.50
N LEU A 13 -4.27 -32.34 -2.34
CA LEU A 13 -3.67 -31.03 -2.15
C LEU A 13 -4.81 -30.03 -1.95
N LEU A 14 -5.13 -29.69 -0.69
CA LEU A 14 -6.16 -28.72 -0.38
C LEU A 14 -5.72 -27.37 -0.94
N PHE A 15 -6.40 -26.92 -1.95
CA PHE A 15 -6.34 -25.54 -2.43
C PHE A 15 -6.66 -24.61 -1.28
N MET A 16 -5.73 -23.72 -0.92
CA MET A 16 -5.95 -22.79 0.18
C MET A 16 -6.19 -21.40 -0.40
N ARG A 17 -7.33 -20.81 -0.06
CA ARG A 17 -7.67 -19.43 -0.41
C ARG A 17 -6.68 -18.46 0.19
N VAL A 18 -6.45 -17.35 -0.50
CA VAL A 18 -5.62 -16.25 -0.01
C VAL A 18 -6.46 -14.98 0.09
N THR A 19 -6.51 -14.43 1.29
CA THR A 19 -7.00 -13.06 1.53
C THR A 19 -5.81 -12.18 1.82
N PHE A 20 -5.55 -11.18 0.99
CA PHE A 20 -4.41 -10.29 1.10
C PHE A 20 -4.86 -8.85 1.39
N ILE A 21 -4.52 -8.32 2.56
CA ILE A 21 -4.86 -6.95 2.96
C ILE A 21 -3.60 -6.10 2.93
N GLY A 22 -3.52 -5.21 1.94
CA GLY A 22 -2.48 -4.20 1.82
C GLY A 22 -2.82 -2.98 2.68
N ILE A 23 -1.90 -2.55 3.54
CA ILE A 23 -2.06 -1.38 4.40
C ILE A 23 -0.84 -0.48 4.24
N ASP A 24 -0.99 0.60 3.46
CA ASP A 24 0.09 1.53 3.17
C ASP A 24 0.67 2.16 4.44
N GLY A 25 1.98 2.13 4.54
CA GLY A 25 2.69 2.75 5.65
C GLY A 25 2.51 2.06 7.00
N LEU A 26 2.02 0.80 7.06
CA LEU A 26 1.94 0.07 8.32
C LEU A 26 3.34 -0.30 8.80
N ASP A 27 3.74 0.25 9.94
CA ASP A 27 5.10 0.12 10.48
C ASP A 27 5.20 -0.99 11.52
N TYR A 28 6.20 -1.87 11.36
CA TYR A 28 6.45 -3.00 12.25
C TYR A 28 6.72 -2.55 13.70
N ASP A 29 7.58 -1.53 13.89
CA ASP A 29 8.00 -1.13 15.22
C ASP A 29 6.83 -0.50 16.01
N ILE A 30 5.90 0.18 15.31
CA ILE A 30 4.67 0.71 15.94
C ILE A 30 3.70 -0.44 16.27
N VAL A 31 3.54 -1.43 15.39
CA VAL A 31 2.70 -2.61 15.64
C VAL A 31 3.20 -3.38 16.85
N GLU A 32 4.52 -3.57 16.95
CA GLU A 32 5.15 -4.26 18.07
C GLU A 32 5.02 -3.45 19.37
N ALA A 33 5.40 -2.17 19.35
CA ALA A 33 5.35 -1.30 20.53
C ALA A 33 3.94 -1.11 21.11
N LEU A 34 2.90 -1.20 20.29
CA LEU A 34 1.51 -1.13 20.72
C LEU A 34 0.87 -2.50 20.99
N GLU A 35 1.62 -3.60 20.85
CA GLU A 35 1.17 -4.98 21.05
C GLU A 35 -0.11 -5.32 20.26
N LEU A 36 -0.17 -4.93 18.98
CA LEU A 36 -1.35 -5.08 18.13
C LEU A 36 -1.45 -6.50 17.57
N ARG A 37 -1.97 -7.40 18.38
CA ARG A 37 -1.93 -8.86 18.16
C ARG A 37 -2.68 -9.33 16.93
N SER A 38 -3.74 -8.65 16.53
CA SER A 38 -4.49 -9.04 15.33
C SER A 38 -3.71 -8.69 14.07
N LEU A 39 -2.95 -7.60 14.07
CA LEU A 39 -2.01 -7.25 13.02
C LEU A 39 -0.77 -8.15 13.03
N GLN A 40 -0.24 -8.53 14.21
CA GLN A 40 0.92 -9.43 14.30
C GLN A 40 0.61 -10.84 13.80
N GLN A 41 -0.61 -11.34 14.00
CA GLN A 41 -1.06 -12.68 13.64
C GLN A 41 -0.19 -13.81 14.26
N GLU A 42 0.02 -14.92 13.53
CA GLU A 42 0.85 -16.06 13.97
C GLU A 42 2.34 -15.84 13.64
N VAL A 43 2.60 -15.18 12.52
CA VAL A 43 3.94 -14.83 12.05
C VAL A 43 3.93 -13.38 11.61
N CYS A 44 4.91 -12.60 12.04
CA CYS A 44 5.09 -11.24 11.53
C CYS A 44 6.58 -10.89 11.48
N GLY A 45 6.91 -9.91 10.66
CA GLY A 45 8.28 -9.46 10.50
C GLY A 45 8.43 -8.24 9.60
N LYS A 46 9.68 -7.92 9.33
CA LYS A 46 10.09 -6.88 8.39
C LYS A 46 10.52 -7.50 7.07
N LEU A 47 10.17 -6.85 5.97
CA LEU A 47 10.67 -7.17 4.63
C LEU A 47 11.57 -6.06 4.13
N SER A 48 12.67 -6.42 3.48
CA SER A 48 13.51 -5.47 2.77
C SER A 48 12.80 -4.93 1.54
N ILE A 49 13.06 -3.67 1.22
CA ILE A 49 12.52 -3.01 0.05
C ILE A 49 13.62 -2.95 -1.01
N PRO A 50 13.44 -3.53 -2.20
CA PRO A 50 14.42 -3.44 -3.28
C PRO A 50 14.77 -1.98 -3.60
N ARG A 51 16.04 -1.70 -3.85
CA ARG A 51 16.49 -0.31 -4.16
C ARG A 51 15.81 0.28 -5.38
N GLU A 52 15.40 -0.56 -6.28
CA GLU A 52 14.65 -0.23 -7.49
C GLU A 52 13.28 0.37 -7.18
N CYS A 53 12.74 0.13 -6.00
CA CYS A 53 11.48 0.73 -5.53
C CYS A 53 11.67 2.15 -4.97
N TYR A 54 12.91 2.65 -4.88
CA TYR A 54 13.19 3.97 -4.33
C TYR A 54 13.16 5.04 -5.41
N ARG A 55 12.71 6.22 -5.01
CA ARG A 55 12.71 7.43 -5.82
C ARG A 55 13.43 8.55 -5.09
N GLU A 56 14.12 9.40 -5.84
CA GLU A 56 14.71 10.61 -5.31
C GLU A 56 13.61 11.64 -4.95
N ILE A 57 13.51 11.98 -3.67
CA ILE A 57 12.55 12.96 -3.13
C ILE A 57 13.20 14.34 -2.87
N GLY A 58 14.51 14.43 -2.92
CA GLY A 58 15.30 15.65 -2.74
C GLY A 58 16.73 15.38 -3.15
N LYS A 59 17.61 16.39 -3.11
CA LYS A 59 19.00 16.28 -3.57
C LYS A 59 19.73 15.12 -2.90
N GLY A 60 19.81 13.98 -3.57
CA GLY A 60 20.48 12.76 -3.09
C GLY A 60 19.74 11.99 -1.98
N VAL A 61 18.50 12.37 -1.66
CA VAL A 61 17.68 11.66 -0.67
C VAL A 61 16.69 10.76 -1.41
N TYR A 62 16.76 9.48 -1.13
CA TYR A 62 15.90 8.45 -1.73
C TYR A 62 14.89 7.94 -0.69
N SER A 63 13.71 7.60 -1.15
CA SER A 63 12.63 7.05 -0.32
C SER A 63 11.87 5.98 -1.10
N PRO A 64 11.38 4.92 -0.46
CA PRO A 64 10.45 4.00 -1.08
C PRO A 64 9.28 4.74 -1.73
N TRP A 65 8.87 4.29 -2.90
CA TRP A 65 7.75 4.87 -3.62
C TRP A 65 6.63 3.85 -3.78
N THR A 66 5.53 4.12 -3.11
CA THR A 66 4.35 3.24 -3.04
C THR A 66 3.99 2.53 -4.35
N PRO A 67 3.87 3.21 -5.51
CA PRO A 67 3.52 2.53 -6.76
C PRO A 67 4.52 1.46 -7.19
N LEU A 68 5.82 1.67 -6.97
CA LEU A 68 6.86 0.70 -7.35
C LEU A 68 6.94 -0.45 -6.34
N CYS A 69 6.73 -0.17 -5.05
CA CYS A 69 6.70 -1.20 -4.03
C CYS A 69 5.52 -2.16 -4.25
N TRP A 70 4.30 -1.62 -4.48
CA TRP A 70 3.13 -2.44 -4.77
C TRP A 70 3.25 -3.20 -6.08
N MET A 71 3.87 -2.60 -7.12
CA MET A 71 4.21 -3.33 -8.33
C MET A 71 5.08 -4.55 -8.00
N SER A 72 6.13 -4.37 -7.21
CA SER A 72 7.02 -5.47 -6.82
C SER A 72 6.29 -6.56 -6.03
N ILE A 73 5.38 -6.17 -5.12
CA ILE A 73 4.57 -7.10 -4.35
C ILE A 73 3.70 -7.97 -5.26
N VAL A 74 3.00 -7.35 -6.21
CA VAL A 74 2.03 -8.09 -7.04
C VAL A 74 2.66 -8.82 -8.23
N THR A 75 3.88 -8.45 -8.66
CA THR A 75 4.57 -9.11 -9.78
C THR A 75 5.69 -10.05 -9.35
N GLY A 76 6.18 -9.91 -8.10
CA GLY A 76 7.38 -10.61 -7.63
C GLY A 76 8.66 -10.18 -8.34
N GLN A 77 8.66 -9.02 -9.00
CA GLN A 77 9.78 -8.52 -9.80
C GLN A 77 10.20 -7.12 -9.38
N VAL A 78 11.47 -6.80 -9.56
CA VAL A 78 11.92 -5.41 -9.43
C VAL A 78 11.33 -4.55 -10.55
N PRO A 79 10.93 -3.28 -10.26
CA PRO A 79 10.36 -2.43 -11.29
C PRO A 79 11.34 -2.18 -12.44
N PRO A 80 10.91 -2.28 -13.72
CA PRO A 80 11.71 -1.92 -14.87
C PRO A 80 12.20 -0.46 -14.79
N GLU A 81 13.35 -0.18 -15.39
CA GLU A 81 13.98 1.14 -15.31
C GLU A 81 13.09 2.26 -15.88
N GLU A 82 12.35 1.96 -16.93
CA GLU A 82 11.42 2.89 -17.59
C GLU A 82 10.33 3.39 -16.63
N LEU A 83 9.88 2.53 -15.72
CA LEU A 83 8.86 2.87 -14.73
C LEU A 83 9.43 3.63 -13.52
N ARG A 84 10.74 3.47 -13.23
CA ARG A 84 11.44 4.23 -12.19
C ARG A 84 11.63 5.70 -12.58
N GLN A 85 11.75 5.98 -13.87
CA GLN A 85 11.85 7.33 -14.41
C GLN A 85 10.49 8.01 -14.48
N ALA A 86 9.69 7.97 -13.39
CA ALA A 86 8.45 8.70 -13.32
C ALA A 86 8.68 10.17 -13.67
N LYS A 87 8.08 10.59 -14.78
CA LYS A 87 8.24 11.90 -15.39
C LYS A 87 8.18 13.01 -14.31
N LYS A 88 9.23 13.84 -14.26
CA LYS A 88 9.26 15.06 -13.43
C LYS A 88 7.95 15.82 -13.59
N LYS A 89 7.42 16.38 -12.48
CA LYS A 89 6.26 17.28 -12.49
C LYS A 89 6.44 18.30 -13.61
N VAL A 90 5.69 18.16 -14.70
CA VAL A 90 5.68 19.14 -15.78
C VAL A 90 4.69 20.22 -15.38
N TYR A 91 5.17 21.44 -15.16
CA TYR A 91 4.28 22.57 -14.99
C TYR A 91 3.66 22.89 -16.34
N THR A 92 2.36 22.97 -16.42
CA THR A 92 1.64 23.25 -17.68
C THR A 92 1.77 24.71 -18.12
N ASN A 93 2.30 25.60 -17.29
CA ASN A 93 2.58 26.98 -17.64
C ASN A 93 4.08 27.14 -17.88
N GLU A 94 4.49 27.21 -19.14
CA GLU A 94 5.89 27.34 -19.57
C GLU A 94 6.58 28.57 -18.98
N GLY A 95 5.85 29.68 -18.80
CA GLY A 95 6.40 30.89 -18.19
C GLY A 95 6.75 30.72 -16.71
N VAL A 96 5.89 30.03 -15.95
CA VAL A 96 6.13 29.71 -14.53
C VAL A 96 7.29 28.72 -14.41
N ASP A 97 7.39 27.76 -15.30
CA ASP A 97 8.49 26.78 -15.29
C ASP A 97 9.82 27.45 -15.68
N TRP A 98 9.81 28.35 -16.65
CA TRP A 98 10.97 29.17 -17.03
C TRP A 98 11.46 30.03 -15.86
N ILE A 99 10.57 30.76 -15.19
CA ILE A 99 10.90 31.59 -14.01
C ILE A 99 11.49 30.73 -12.89
N ARG A 100 10.91 29.56 -12.65
CA ARG A 100 11.41 28.65 -11.63
C ARG A 100 12.80 28.09 -11.97
N ARG A 101 13.05 27.71 -13.21
CA ARG A 101 14.36 27.19 -13.65
C ARG A 101 15.44 28.25 -13.50
N HIS A 102 15.16 29.50 -13.87
CA HIS A 102 16.17 30.57 -13.88
C HIS A 102 16.28 31.31 -12.55
N PHE A 103 15.19 31.47 -11.83
CA PHE A 103 15.12 32.28 -10.60
C PHE A 103 14.71 31.50 -9.36
N GLY A 104 14.54 30.19 -9.43
CA GLY A 104 14.04 29.36 -8.32
C GLY A 104 14.87 29.49 -7.04
N LYS A 105 16.17 29.71 -7.13
CA LYS A 105 17.05 29.97 -5.98
C LYS A 105 16.70 31.25 -5.23
N TYR A 106 16.16 32.25 -5.93
CA TYR A 106 15.84 33.57 -5.37
C TYR A 106 14.39 33.71 -4.93
N LEU A 107 13.53 32.76 -5.30
CA LEU A 107 12.11 32.80 -4.98
C LEU A 107 11.77 32.15 -3.60
N GLY A 108 12.78 31.94 -2.76
CA GLY A 108 12.57 31.40 -1.40
C GLY A 108 11.61 32.28 -0.54
N PHE A 109 11.56 33.58 -0.78
CA PHE A 109 10.63 34.50 -0.12
C PHE A 109 9.16 34.31 -0.54
N MET A 110 8.88 33.61 -1.65
CA MET A 110 7.54 33.29 -2.12
C MET A 110 6.98 31.98 -1.53
N ARG A 111 7.77 31.25 -0.74
CA ARG A 111 7.29 30.08 -0.01
C ARG A 111 6.11 30.50 0.91
N GLY A 112 4.97 29.85 0.76
CA GLY A 112 3.74 30.15 1.53
C GLY A 112 2.82 31.22 0.89
N LYS A 113 3.25 31.99 -0.12
CA LYS A 113 2.41 33.01 -0.78
C LYS A 113 1.57 32.45 -1.95
N ARG A 114 1.62 31.12 -2.19
CA ARG A 114 0.84 30.45 -3.24
C ARG A 114 -0.66 30.75 -3.12
N LYS A 115 -1.20 30.74 -1.90
CA LYS A 115 -2.61 31.06 -1.63
C LYS A 115 -2.97 32.51 -2.05
N VAL A 116 -2.03 33.43 -1.88
CA VAL A 116 -2.22 34.83 -2.25
C VAL A 116 -2.26 34.99 -3.78
N LEU A 117 -1.35 34.33 -4.51
CA LEU A 117 -1.33 34.38 -5.97
C LEU A 117 -2.57 33.71 -6.60
N MET A 118 -3.04 32.61 -6.03
CA MET A 118 -4.29 31.96 -6.47
C MET A 118 -5.52 32.87 -6.23
N LYS A 119 -5.54 33.66 -5.15
CA LYS A 119 -6.61 34.63 -4.88
C LYS A 119 -6.71 35.74 -5.94
N TYR A 120 -5.61 36.02 -6.66
CA TYR A 120 -5.59 37.00 -7.76
C TYR A 120 -5.72 36.34 -9.14
N GLY A 121 -6.27 35.12 -9.21
CA GLY A 121 -6.58 34.43 -10.48
C GLY A 121 -5.35 33.93 -11.24
N VAL A 122 -4.17 33.93 -10.61
CA VAL A 122 -2.96 33.37 -11.24
C VAL A 122 -3.03 31.84 -11.12
N GLU A 123 -3.45 31.16 -12.18
CA GLU A 123 -3.36 29.69 -12.29
C GLU A 123 -1.87 29.28 -12.30
N LEU A 124 -1.32 28.99 -11.12
CA LEU A 124 0.10 28.70 -10.96
C LEU A 124 0.50 27.32 -11.46
N SER A 125 -0.40 26.39 -11.62
CA SER A 125 -0.19 25.11 -12.34
C SER A 125 -1.46 24.25 -12.34
N LYS A 126 -1.86 23.77 -13.48
CA LYS A 126 -2.57 22.47 -13.56
C LYS A 126 -1.50 21.40 -13.40
N TYR A 127 -1.53 20.65 -12.31
CA TYR A 127 -0.68 19.47 -12.20
C TYR A 127 -1.19 18.46 -13.22
N LYS A 128 -0.41 18.19 -14.25
CA LYS A 128 -0.59 16.96 -14.99
C LYS A 128 -0.13 15.88 -14.03
N MET A 129 -1.07 15.13 -13.43
CA MET A 129 -0.72 13.97 -12.65
C MET A 129 0.09 13.06 -13.57
N VAL A 130 1.28 12.69 -13.11
CA VAL A 130 2.04 11.63 -13.75
C VAL A 130 1.15 10.39 -13.66
N GLU A 131 0.81 9.82 -14.78
CA GLU A 131 0.10 8.54 -14.80
C GLU A 131 0.91 7.57 -13.97
N THR A 132 0.29 7.03 -12.94
CA THR A 132 0.89 5.93 -12.17
C THR A 132 1.15 4.82 -13.17
N PRO A 133 2.36 4.25 -13.23
CA PRO A 133 2.65 3.20 -14.19
C PRO A 133 1.65 2.06 -13.98
N PHE A 134 0.88 1.74 -15.00
CA PHE A 134 -0.02 0.60 -15.00
C PHE A 134 0.76 -0.66 -15.36
N ILE A 135 0.59 -1.70 -14.55
CA ILE A 135 1.27 -2.99 -14.69
C ILE A 135 0.41 -4.04 -15.39
N ARG A 136 -0.64 -3.62 -16.13
CA ARG A 136 -1.60 -4.52 -16.79
C ARG A 136 -0.98 -5.49 -17.79
N ASP A 137 0.18 -5.12 -18.35
CA ASP A 137 0.89 -5.95 -19.33
C ASP A 137 1.91 -6.89 -18.66
N MET A 138 1.98 -6.91 -17.33
CA MET A 138 2.86 -7.79 -16.55
C MET A 138 2.04 -8.92 -15.91
N ASN A 139 2.64 -10.10 -15.82
CA ASN A 139 2.06 -11.18 -15.02
C ASN A 139 2.04 -10.79 -13.53
N THR A 140 0.89 -10.88 -12.91
CA THR A 140 0.65 -10.51 -11.53
C THR A 140 0.14 -11.69 -10.71
N ILE A 141 0.03 -11.52 -9.39
CA ILE A 141 -0.62 -12.54 -8.54
C ILE A 141 -2.08 -12.77 -8.95
N PHE A 142 -2.74 -11.80 -9.61
CA PHE A 142 -4.14 -11.91 -10.04
C PHE A 142 -4.29 -12.82 -11.27
N ASP A 143 -3.21 -13.07 -12.00
CA ASP A 143 -3.19 -13.98 -13.16
C ASP A 143 -2.93 -15.44 -12.76
N LEU A 144 -2.66 -15.67 -11.46
CA LEU A 144 -2.43 -17.02 -10.92
C LEU A 144 -3.71 -17.87 -10.82
N THR A 145 -4.89 -17.27 -10.88
CA THR A 145 -6.18 -17.96 -10.80
C THR A 145 -7.26 -17.18 -11.54
N GLU A 146 -8.25 -17.88 -12.08
CA GLU A 146 -9.42 -17.26 -12.72
C GLU A 146 -10.36 -16.61 -11.70
N LYS A 147 -10.28 -17.02 -10.43
CA LYS A 147 -11.12 -16.51 -9.34
C LYS A 147 -10.35 -15.50 -8.47
N SER A 148 -9.74 -14.50 -9.08
CA SER A 148 -9.10 -13.40 -8.38
C SER A 148 -10.04 -12.20 -8.27
N ILE A 149 -10.02 -11.56 -7.10
CA ILE A 149 -10.74 -10.29 -6.83
C ILE A 149 -9.73 -9.28 -6.31
N ASP A 150 -9.63 -8.14 -6.98
CA ASP A 150 -8.78 -7.03 -6.58
C ASP A 150 -9.61 -5.79 -6.27
N PHE A 151 -9.17 -4.99 -5.30
CA PHE A 151 -9.85 -3.77 -4.93
C PHE A 151 -8.88 -2.67 -4.51
N ASN A 152 -8.81 -1.58 -5.30
CA ASN A 152 -8.02 -0.38 -5.02
C ASN A 152 -6.49 -0.59 -5.02
N ILE A 153 -5.95 -1.55 -5.76
CA ILE A 153 -4.53 -1.89 -5.73
C ILE A 153 -3.70 -0.84 -6.49
N PRO A 154 -2.67 -0.23 -5.85
CA PRO A 154 -1.80 0.75 -6.49
C PRO A 154 -1.13 0.19 -7.75
N SER A 155 -1.06 1.01 -8.80
CA SER A 155 -0.52 0.65 -10.11
C SER A 155 -1.29 -0.43 -10.88
N TYR A 156 -2.32 -1.04 -10.30
CA TYR A 156 -3.13 -2.09 -10.94
C TYR A 156 -4.59 -1.67 -11.12
N SER A 157 -5.36 -1.52 -10.04
CA SER A 157 -6.77 -1.13 -10.09
C SER A 157 -7.08 0.21 -9.42
N GLU A 158 -6.09 0.86 -8.81
CA GLU A 158 -6.23 2.18 -8.20
C GLU A 158 -6.65 3.22 -9.25
N GLY A 159 -7.64 4.04 -8.89
CA GLY A 159 -8.14 5.10 -9.76
C GLY A 159 -9.39 4.74 -10.55
N TYR A 160 -9.77 3.46 -10.62
CA TYR A 160 -11.07 3.07 -11.15
C TYR A 160 -12.17 3.13 -10.10
N THR A 161 -11.81 2.97 -8.82
CA THR A 161 -12.76 2.74 -7.74
C THR A 161 -12.98 3.93 -6.81
N LEU A 162 -11.94 4.67 -6.43
CA LEU A 162 -12.05 5.61 -5.32
C LEU A 162 -11.24 6.91 -5.49
N ARG A 163 -11.06 7.45 -6.69
CA ARG A 163 -10.49 8.80 -6.79
C ARG A 163 -11.46 9.81 -6.18
N PRO A 164 -11.09 10.51 -5.13
CA PRO A 164 -11.91 11.57 -4.60
C PRO A 164 -11.94 12.73 -5.59
N PHE A 165 -13.06 12.90 -6.24
CA PHE A 165 -13.32 14.06 -7.07
C PHE A 165 -13.53 15.29 -6.18
N GLY A 166 -12.77 16.37 -6.42
CA GLY A 166 -13.17 17.69 -5.96
C GLY A 166 -12.88 18.05 -4.49
N THR A 167 -11.89 17.45 -3.87
CA THR A 167 -11.58 17.66 -2.44
C THR A 167 -11.30 19.09 -2.01
N GLU A 168 -10.70 19.91 -2.88
CA GLU A 168 -10.50 21.34 -2.61
C GLU A 168 -11.81 22.16 -2.69
N ALA A 169 -12.81 21.67 -3.42
CA ALA A 169 -14.08 22.35 -3.61
C ALA A 169 -15.08 22.10 -2.46
N GLU A 170 -14.91 21.02 -1.71
CA GLU A 170 -15.87 20.59 -0.69
C GLU A 170 -15.45 20.93 0.75
N GLY A 171 -14.27 21.54 0.97
CA GLY A 171 -13.82 21.93 2.32
C GLY A 171 -13.52 20.76 3.25
N ILE A 172 -13.38 19.54 2.71
CA ILE A 172 -13.04 18.34 3.48
C ILE A 172 -11.55 18.37 3.84
N GLU A 173 -11.20 18.14 5.10
CA GLU A 173 -9.82 17.96 5.50
C GLU A 173 -9.21 16.75 4.77
N HIS A 174 -7.96 16.91 4.30
CA HIS A 174 -7.27 15.91 3.50
C HIS A 174 -7.21 14.51 4.17
N LEU A 175 -7.02 14.46 5.50
CA LEU A 175 -6.99 13.19 6.25
C LEU A 175 -8.38 12.53 6.32
N GLU A 176 -9.44 13.31 6.53
CA GLU A 176 -10.81 12.80 6.57
C GLU A 176 -11.20 12.09 5.27
N LEU A 177 -10.66 12.55 4.15
CA LEU A 177 -10.90 11.92 2.86
C LEU A 177 -10.38 10.48 2.81
N PHE A 178 -9.14 10.26 3.26
CA PHE A 178 -8.56 8.92 3.29
C PHE A 178 -9.25 8.01 4.31
N ASP A 179 -9.75 8.58 5.43
CA ASP A 179 -10.59 7.84 6.35
C ASP A 179 -11.90 7.36 5.70
N ARG A 180 -12.53 8.20 4.89
CA ARG A 180 -13.74 7.83 4.15
C ARG A 180 -13.44 6.74 3.10
N GLU A 181 -12.31 6.85 2.41
CA GLU A 181 -11.87 5.86 1.44
C GLU A 181 -11.63 4.51 2.12
N ASP A 182 -10.82 4.47 3.19
CA ASP A 182 -10.57 3.24 3.95
C ASP A 182 -11.87 2.64 4.50
N LYS A 183 -12.84 3.48 4.91
CA LYS A 183 -14.15 3.00 5.35
C LYS A 183 -14.90 2.26 4.23
N LEU A 184 -14.83 2.76 2.99
CA LEU A 184 -15.45 2.08 1.85
C LEU A 184 -14.75 0.76 1.54
N VAL A 185 -13.41 0.72 1.59
CA VAL A 185 -12.64 -0.52 1.42
C VAL A 185 -13.03 -1.54 2.50
N LYS A 186 -13.10 -1.13 3.76
CA LYS A 186 -13.52 -2.00 4.88
C LYS A 186 -14.95 -2.53 4.70
N LEU A 187 -15.88 -1.71 4.20
CA LEU A 187 -17.25 -2.15 3.90
C LEU A 187 -17.27 -3.18 2.78
N PHE A 188 -16.45 -3.00 1.74
CA PHE A 188 -16.33 -3.96 0.65
C PHE A 188 -15.79 -5.30 1.15
N ILE A 189 -14.69 -5.29 1.93
CA ILE A 189 -14.10 -6.50 2.52
C ILE A 189 -15.15 -7.24 3.36
N ARG A 190 -15.87 -6.54 4.27
CA ARG A 190 -16.93 -7.14 5.08
C ARG A 190 -18.03 -7.76 4.22
N SER A 191 -18.47 -7.05 3.19
CA SER A 191 -19.52 -7.54 2.30
C SER A 191 -19.10 -8.81 1.57
N LEU A 192 -17.86 -8.87 1.09
CA LEU A 192 -17.30 -10.02 0.40
C LEU A 192 -17.21 -11.24 1.33
N LEU A 193 -16.64 -11.06 2.51
CA LEU A 193 -16.48 -12.15 3.49
C LEU A 193 -17.83 -12.64 4.05
N ASN A 194 -18.78 -11.72 4.32
CA ASN A 194 -20.11 -12.09 4.84
C ASN A 194 -20.96 -12.86 3.82
N ARG A 195 -20.72 -12.68 2.54
CA ARG A 195 -21.42 -13.39 1.46
C ARG A 195 -20.77 -14.70 1.07
N ASN A 196 -19.67 -15.09 1.75
CA ASN A 196 -18.85 -16.25 1.39
C ASN A 196 -18.53 -16.24 -0.12
N ALA A 197 -18.05 -15.10 -0.62
CA ALA A 197 -17.75 -14.96 -2.03
C ALA A 197 -16.80 -16.06 -2.51
N ASP A 198 -17.03 -16.56 -3.70
CA ASP A 198 -16.21 -17.60 -4.30
C ASP A 198 -14.97 -16.94 -4.95
N TYR A 199 -13.83 -17.06 -4.29
CA TYR A 199 -12.52 -16.59 -4.77
C TYR A 199 -11.42 -17.54 -4.29
N ASP A 200 -10.34 -17.60 -5.05
CA ASP A 200 -9.09 -18.24 -4.65
C ASP A 200 -8.12 -17.20 -4.09
N LEU A 201 -8.06 -16.01 -4.73
CA LEU A 201 -7.29 -14.85 -4.31
C LEU A 201 -8.19 -13.63 -4.19
N PHE A 202 -8.17 -12.99 -3.03
CA PHE A 202 -8.75 -11.66 -2.83
C PHE A 202 -7.70 -10.72 -2.28
N MET A 203 -7.53 -9.55 -2.89
CA MET A 203 -6.64 -8.51 -2.38
C MET A 203 -7.35 -7.15 -2.34
N ALA A 204 -7.20 -6.45 -1.22
CA ALA A 204 -7.69 -5.08 -1.03
C ALA A 204 -6.60 -4.20 -0.41
N TYR A 205 -6.61 -2.89 -0.72
CA TYR A 205 -5.61 -1.94 -0.25
C TYR A 205 -6.25 -0.74 0.43
N MET A 206 -5.64 -0.31 1.54
CA MET A 206 -6.00 0.83 2.36
C MET A 206 -4.80 1.75 2.56
N ARG A 207 -5.00 3.09 2.58
CA ARG A 207 -3.89 4.05 2.60
C ARG A 207 -3.98 5.15 3.66
N ALA A 208 -5.01 5.16 4.50
CA ALA A 208 -5.15 6.21 5.50
C ALA A 208 -3.95 6.27 6.46
N ILE A 209 -3.39 5.13 6.86
CA ILE A 209 -2.24 5.08 7.79
C ILE A 209 -1.03 5.82 7.22
N ASP A 210 -0.73 5.68 5.91
CA ASP A 210 0.36 6.41 5.25
C ASP A 210 0.18 7.93 5.38
N HIS A 211 -0.99 8.44 5.04
CA HIS A 211 -1.28 9.87 5.13
C HIS A 211 -1.21 10.42 6.56
N TYR A 212 -1.66 9.64 7.55
CA TYR A 212 -1.48 9.97 8.97
C TYR A 212 0.00 9.90 9.37
N GLY A 213 0.76 8.91 8.89
CA GLY A 213 2.19 8.79 9.12
C GLY A 213 2.95 10.04 8.69
N HIS A 214 2.67 10.58 7.51
CA HIS A 214 3.30 11.81 7.03
C HIS A 214 3.01 13.04 7.87
N GLN A 215 1.81 13.17 8.44
CA GLN A 215 1.35 14.41 9.08
C GLN A 215 1.29 14.32 10.61
N LYS A 216 1.12 13.14 11.15
CA LYS A 216 0.80 12.89 12.58
C LYS A 216 1.72 11.85 13.21
N TYR A 217 2.93 11.65 12.68
CA TYR A 217 3.88 10.67 13.20
C TYR A 217 4.16 10.93 14.70
N GLY A 218 4.11 9.86 15.50
CA GLY A 218 4.34 9.91 16.95
C GLY A 218 3.20 10.55 17.75
N THR A 219 2.07 10.86 17.15
CA THR A 219 0.91 11.41 17.85
C THR A 219 -0.12 10.34 18.23
N ARG A 220 -0.98 10.67 19.16
CA ARG A 220 -2.12 9.83 19.55
C ARG A 220 -3.06 9.55 18.36
N ASP A 221 -3.19 10.49 17.43
CA ASP A 221 -4.07 10.33 16.26
C ASP A 221 -3.60 9.17 15.39
N LEU A 222 -2.29 9.11 15.09
CA LEU A 222 -1.72 7.99 14.35
C LEU A 222 -1.91 6.67 15.10
N PHE A 223 -1.55 6.62 16.40
CA PHE A 223 -1.67 5.39 17.18
C PHE A 223 -3.11 4.90 17.30
N ASN A 224 -4.10 5.81 17.35
CA ASN A 224 -5.51 5.42 17.30
C ASN A 224 -5.88 4.78 15.96
N ARG A 225 -5.30 5.21 14.83
CA ARG A 225 -5.53 4.57 13.52
C ARG A 225 -4.99 3.15 13.48
N TYR A 226 -3.81 2.91 14.05
CA TYR A 226 -3.26 1.56 14.20
C TYR A 226 -4.18 0.66 15.04
N LYS A 227 -4.66 1.14 16.20
CA LYS A 227 -5.60 0.39 17.06
C LYS A 227 -6.93 0.08 16.36
N LEU A 228 -7.49 1.05 15.62
CA LEU A 228 -8.71 0.83 14.83
C LEU A 228 -8.50 -0.16 13.67
N MET A 229 -7.29 -0.20 13.11
CA MET A 229 -6.94 -1.18 12.12
C MET A 229 -6.81 -2.57 12.74
N ASP A 230 -6.16 -2.70 13.89
CA ASP A 230 -6.06 -3.97 14.63
C ASP A 230 -7.43 -4.55 14.97
N LEU A 231 -8.37 -3.71 15.44
CA LEU A 231 -9.76 -4.12 15.69
C LEU A 231 -10.47 -4.59 14.41
N PHE A 232 -10.24 -3.91 13.29
CA PHE A 232 -10.80 -4.33 12.01
C PHE A 232 -10.23 -5.67 11.55
N ILE A 233 -8.92 -5.88 11.67
CA ILE A 233 -8.29 -7.17 11.35
C ILE A 233 -8.78 -8.27 12.30
N HIS A 234 -8.95 -7.99 13.58
CA HIS A 234 -9.55 -8.93 14.54
C HIS A 234 -10.94 -9.40 14.07
N GLU A 235 -11.77 -8.47 13.61
CA GLU A 235 -13.12 -8.77 13.11
C GLU A 235 -13.11 -9.67 11.87
N ILE A 236 -12.29 -9.33 10.87
CA ILE A 236 -12.29 -10.07 9.59
C ILE A 236 -11.56 -11.40 9.68
N LYS A 237 -10.52 -11.53 10.50
CA LYS A 237 -9.71 -12.74 10.65
C LYS A 237 -10.56 -13.98 10.96
N GLN A 238 -11.64 -13.81 11.73
CA GLN A 238 -12.55 -14.90 12.10
C GLN A 238 -13.43 -15.40 10.94
N ARG A 239 -13.47 -14.66 9.83
CA ARG A 239 -14.30 -14.96 8.64
C ARG A 239 -13.47 -15.34 7.42
N VAL A 240 -12.15 -15.20 7.51
CA VAL A 240 -11.24 -15.58 6.43
C VAL A 240 -11.08 -17.10 6.43
N ASP A 241 -11.39 -17.70 5.30
CA ASP A 241 -11.11 -19.11 5.02
C ASP A 241 -9.78 -19.19 4.26
N GLY A 242 -8.78 -19.84 4.85
CA GLY A 242 -7.45 -19.96 4.27
C GLY A 242 -6.40 -19.03 4.87
N LEU A 243 -5.44 -18.58 4.06
CA LEU A 243 -4.34 -17.70 4.49
C LEU A 243 -4.77 -16.25 4.46
N LEU A 244 -4.67 -15.55 5.61
CA LEU A 244 -4.73 -14.09 5.67
C LEU A 244 -3.31 -13.54 5.67
N ILE A 245 -2.97 -12.75 4.64
CA ILE A 245 -1.74 -11.99 4.52
C ILE A 245 -2.06 -10.52 4.81
N ILE A 246 -1.29 -9.90 5.68
CA ILE A 246 -1.26 -8.44 5.85
C ILE A 246 0.12 -7.97 5.46
N CYS A 247 0.20 -6.94 4.65
CA CYS A 247 1.48 -6.37 4.23
C CYS A 247 1.38 -4.86 4.07
N SER A 248 2.48 -4.17 4.35
CA SER A 248 2.72 -2.80 3.89
C SER A 248 3.79 -2.79 2.80
N ASP A 249 3.89 -1.70 2.11
CA ASP A 249 4.92 -1.42 1.12
C ASP A 249 6.15 -0.73 1.74
N HIS A 250 5.96 -0.05 2.87
CA HIS A 250 6.98 0.56 3.74
C HIS A 250 6.42 0.82 5.13
N GLY A 251 7.27 1.14 6.08
CA GLY A 251 6.90 1.68 7.37
C GLY A 251 7.19 3.18 7.47
N PHE A 252 7.31 3.68 8.71
CA PHE A 252 7.57 5.09 8.99
C PHE A 252 8.73 5.28 9.94
N GLN A 253 9.42 6.41 9.81
CA GLN A 253 10.36 6.93 10.77
C GLN A 253 10.17 8.43 10.93
N LYS A 254 10.60 8.98 12.05
CA LYS A 254 10.48 10.41 12.33
C LYS A 254 11.21 11.23 11.29
N LEU A 255 10.56 12.27 10.76
CA LEU A 255 11.22 13.26 9.93
C LEU A 255 11.90 14.30 10.83
N GLU A 256 13.23 14.36 10.74
CA GLU A 256 14.03 15.32 11.52
C GLU A 256 13.61 16.77 11.26
N GLY A 257 13.68 17.59 12.31
CA GLY A 257 13.28 19.00 12.24
C GLY A 257 11.77 19.25 12.25
N THR A 258 10.93 18.21 12.37
CA THR A 258 9.48 18.32 12.51
C THR A 258 9.01 17.83 13.87
N LYS A 259 7.84 18.35 14.32
CA LYS A 259 7.21 17.86 15.56
C LYS A 259 6.48 16.53 15.31
N THR A 260 5.74 16.43 14.22
CA THR A 260 4.80 15.33 13.92
C THR A 260 4.93 14.78 12.49
N GLY A 261 5.98 15.16 11.76
CA GLY A 261 6.20 14.67 10.40
C GLY A 261 6.87 13.30 10.39
N GLY A 262 6.37 12.39 9.57
CA GLY A 262 7.01 11.13 9.27
C GLY A 262 7.53 11.06 7.83
N ARG A 263 8.51 10.20 7.61
CA ARG A 263 9.01 9.79 6.30
C ARG A 263 9.01 8.27 6.22
N HIS A 264 8.96 7.71 5.03
CA HIS A 264 9.01 6.27 4.83
C HIS A 264 10.30 5.69 5.42
N SER A 265 10.20 4.54 6.07
CA SER A 265 11.34 3.72 6.47
C SER A 265 11.82 2.85 5.31
N ASP A 266 12.92 2.15 5.50
CA ASP A 266 13.55 1.26 4.52
C ASP A 266 13.12 -0.20 4.65
N HIS A 267 12.09 -0.45 5.42
CA HIS A 267 11.48 -1.78 5.59
C HIS A 267 9.97 -1.70 5.48
N ALA A 268 9.37 -2.79 5.02
CA ALA A 268 7.94 -3.02 5.02
C ALA A 268 7.56 -3.99 6.16
N PHE A 269 6.27 -4.03 6.49
CA PHE A 269 5.68 -4.96 7.43
C PHE A 269 5.02 -6.12 6.68
N TYR A 270 5.09 -7.34 7.24
CA TYR A 270 4.19 -8.43 6.86
C TYR A 270 3.72 -9.21 8.07
N SER A 271 2.57 -9.85 7.94
CA SER A 271 2.12 -10.88 8.85
C SER A 271 1.23 -11.92 8.16
N LEU A 272 1.24 -13.14 8.72
CA LEU A 272 0.55 -14.31 8.20
C LEU A 272 -0.31 -14.94 9.29
N SER A 273 -1.52 -15.35 8.96
CA SER A 273 -2.44 -16.00 9.91
C SER A 273 -2.01 -17.41 10.30
N GLN A 274 -1.04 -17.98 9.61
CA GLN A 274 -0.48 -19.31 9.91
C GLN A 274 0.98 -19.39 9.45
N LYS A 275 1.73 -20.32 10.03
CA LYS A 275 3.13 -20.56 9.62
C LYS A 275 3.16 -21.16 8.22
N MET A 276 4.05 -20.62 7.40
CA MET A 276 4.34 -21.13 6.07
C MET A 276 5.79 -21.63 6.03
N ASP A 277 6.02 -22.72 5.30
CA ASP A 277 7.37 -23.26 5.06
C ASP A 277 8.07 -22.42 3.96
N MET A 278 8.36 -21.17 4.29
CA MET A 278 9.02 -20.20 3.41
C MET A 278 9.64 -19.09 4.24
N GLU A 279 10.88 -18.76 3.96
CA GLU A 279 11.53 -17.56 4.50
C GLU A 279 11.04 -16.32 3.77
N MET A 280 10.88 -15.23 4.53
CA MET A 280 10.33 -13.97 4.05
C MET A 280 11.31 -12.85 4.38
N ASP A 281 12.09 -12.40 3.38
CA ASP A 281 13.14 -11.39 3.56
C ASP A 281 12.89 -10.10 2.75
N SER A 282 12.13 -10.20 1.67
CA SER A 282 11.92 -9.10 0.72
C SER A 282 10.46 -8.98 0.31
N LEU A 283 10.04 -7.78 -0.14
CA LEU A 283 8.74 -7.57 -0.78
C LEU A 283 8.47 -8.53 -1.94
N LEU A 284 9.53 -8.96 -2.63
CA LEU A 284 9.43 -9.88 -3.77
C LEU A 284 8.94 -11.27 -3.35
N ASP A 285 9.12 -11.67 -2.08
CA ASP A 285 8.75 -12.99 -1.58
C ASP A 285 7.23 -13.17 -1.42
N LEU A 286 6.47 -12.08 -1.47
CA LEU A 286 5.01 -12.13 -1.38
C LEU A 286 4.37 -12.78 -2.61
N TYR A 287 4.92 -12.58 -3.81
CA TYR A 287 4.43 -13.25 -5.01
C TYR A 287 4.61 -14.79 -4.95
N PRO A 288 5.81 -15.33 -4.72
CA PRO A 288 6.00 -16.77 -4.58
C PRO A 288 5.24 -17.36 -3.38
N LEU A 289 5.03 -16.60 -2.29
CA LEU A 289 4.18 -17.02 -1.18
C LEU A 289 2.74 -17.26 -1.64
N VAL A 290 2.12 -16.29 -2.33
CA VAL A 290 0.77 -16.43 -2.88
C VAL A 290 0.71 -17.59 -3.87
N LYS A 291 1.67 -17.69 -4.80
CA LYS A 291 1.75 -18.78 -5.76
C LYS A 291 1.83 -20.15 -5.09
N LYS A 292 2.72 -20.31 -4.09
CA LYS A 292 2.86 -21.55 -3.32
C LYS A 292 1.59 -21.91 -2.57
N THR A 293 0.88 -20.91 -2.01
CA THR A 293 -0.36 -21.10 -1.26
C THR A 293 -1.50 -21.57 -2.18
N LEU A 294 -1.59 -20.99 -3.37
CA LEU A 294 -2.53 -21.40 -4.41
C LEU A 294 -2.11 -22.71 -5.10
N LYS A 295 -0.96 -23.29 -4.73
CA LYS A 295 -0.41 -24.56 -5.27
C LYS A 295 -0.26 -24.60 -6.79
N LEU A 296 0.27 -23.54 -7.34
CA LEU A 296 0.54 -23.38 -8.78
C LEU A 296 2.04 -23.54 -9.11
#